data_782d93bfbced8f469769ea179ff824e6
#
_entry.id   782d93bfbced8f469769ea179ff824e6
#
_cell.length_a   1.000
_cell.length_b   1.000
_cell.length_c   1.000
_cell.angle_alpha   90.00
_cell.angle_beta   90.00
_cell.angle_gamma   90.00
#
_symmetry.space_group_name_H-M   'P 1'
#
loop_
_entity.id
_entity.type
_entity.pdbx_description
1 polymer ?
#
loop_
_entity_poly.entity_id
_entity_poly.type
_entity_poly.pdbx_seq_one_letter_code
_entity_poly.pdbx_strand_id
1 'polypeptide(L)'
;MAQDNYLSRKRQLMRTFDKLLARVEPAVIAWLGKEQASRFMQEARQEYEELIPRIPFIGNNPLLLSFFFPTSRYLAVYRALQRQGRTVEEAGRLVYLMGAEEARAIPYLARRLLEYLWFSRLFRQLLKRRATKSQRRRYPGDFVMNYVEGDGREFDYGVDYIECANCKFLQAENALELAPYECATDRPISELAGWGLTRTMTIAEGFPRCDFRFKKGGKTRVPIPPSLQALPGTESA
;
A
#
# COMPACT_ATOMS: atom_id res chain seq x y z
N MET A 1 -18.87 -7.97 16.31
CA MET A 1 -19.54 -7.49 15.06
C MET A 1 -18.55 -6.95 14.01
N ALA A 2 -17.42 -6.28 14.38
CA ALA A 2 -16.46 -5.77 13.37
C ALA A 2 -15.61 -6.86 12.71
N GLN A 3 -15.25 -7.94 13.40
CA GLN A 3 -14.48 -9.07 12.86
C GLN A 3 -15.22 -9.88 11.80
N ASP A 4 -16.56 -9.93 11.83
CA ASP A 4 -17.35 -10.73 10.89
C ASP A 4 -17.29 -10.22 9.43
N ASN A 5 -17.03 -8.93 9.23
CA ASN A 5 -17.10 -8.33 7.90
C ASN A 5 -15.96 -8.77 6.95
N TYR A 6 -14.75 -9.02 7.48
CA TYR A 6 -13.64 -9.48 6.63
C TYR A 6 -13.57 -11.00 6.53
N LEU A 7 -14.06 -11.72 7.52
CA LEU A 7 -14.24 -13.17 7.44
C LEU A 7 -15.18 -13.57 6.30
N SER A 8 -16.27 -12.83 6.09
CA SER A 8 -17.16 -13.05 4.94
C SER A 8 -16.47 -12.85 3.59
N ARG A 9 -15.39 -12.06 3.54
CA ARG A 9 -14.55 -11.82 2.36
C ARG A 9 -13.33 -12.74 2.27
N LYS A 10 -13.10 -13.65 3.23
CA LYS A 10 -11.89 -14.48 3.31
C LYS A 10 -11.56 -15.13 1.97
N ARG A 11 -12.52 -15.76 1.31
CA ARG A 11 -12.30 -16.41 0.00
C ARG A 11 -11.82 -15.44 -1.08
N GLN A 12 -12.38 -14.22 -1.11
CA GLN A 12 -11.97 -13.18 -2.06
C GLN A 12 -10.55 -12.68 -1.76
N LEU A 13 -10.25 -12.41 -0.48
CA LEU A 13 -8.94 -11.94 -0.03
C LEU A 13 -7.86 -12.96 -0.37
N MET A 14 -8.07 -14.24 -0.05
CA MET A 14 -7.16 -15.33 -0.38
C MET A 14 -6.92 -15.44 -1.89
N ARG A 15 -7.96 -15.44 -2.72
CA ARG A 15 -7.81 -15.46 -4.18
C ARG A 15 -7.00 -14.29 -4.73
N THR A 16 -7.17 -13.09 -4.15
CA THR A 16 -6.41 -11.92 -4.56
C THR A 16 -4.94 -12.08 -4.20
N PHE A 17 -4.66 -12.62 -3.03
CA PHE A 17 -3.29 -12.90 -2.59
C PHE A 17 -2.63 -13.99 -3.41
N ASP A 18 -3.32 -15.12 -3.68
CA ASP A 18 -2.81 -16.20 -4.52
C ASP A 18 -2.41 -15.68 -5.93
N LYS A 19 -3.21 -14.78 -6.52
CA LYS A 19 -2.87 -14.14 -7.80
C LYS A 19 -1.64 -13.24 -7.72
N LEU A 20 -1.46 -12.54 -6.61
CA LEU A 20 -0.30 -11.68 -6.40
C LEU A 20 0.96 -12.53 -6.20
N LEU A 21 0.89 -13.57 -5.38
CA LEU A 21 1.98 -14.51 -5.18
C LEU A 21 2.43 -15.13 -6.52
N ALA A 22 1.49 -15.60 -7.35
CA ALA A 22 1.80 -16.16 -8.66
C ALA A 22 2.53 -15.17 -9.60
N ARG A 23 2.29 -13.85 -9.48
CA ARG A 23 3.00 -12.84 -10.27
C ARG A 23 4.44 -12.64 -9.84
N VAL A 24 4.70 -12.70 -8.54
CA VAL A 24 6.04 -12.52 -8.00
C VAL A 24 6.84 -13.82 -7.91
N GLU A 25 6.21 -14.97 -8.10
CA GLU A 25 6.83 -16.29 -8.03
C GLU A 25 8.11 -16.42 -8.87
N PRO A 26 8.16 -15.96 -10.15
CA PRO A 26 9.40 -16.04 -10.93
C PRO A 26 10.57 -15.29 -10.30
N ALA A 27 10.31 -14.12 -9.73
CA ALA A 27 11.34 -13.32 -9.04
C ALA A 27 11.77 -13.98 -7.72
N VAL A 28 10.83 -14.57 -6.99
CA VAL A 28 11.11 -15.30 -5.76
C VAL A 28 11.93 -16.57 -6.03
N ILE A 29 11.61 -17.32 -7.10
CA ILE A 29 12.40 -18.49 -7.54
C ILE A 29 13.81 -18.07 -7.93
N ALA A 30 13.96 -16.98 -8.67
CA ALA A 30 15.27 -16.46 -9.05
C ALA A 30 16.12 -16.05 -7.84
N TRP A 31 15.48 -15.57 -6.78
CA TRP A 31 16.14 -15.12 -5.56
C TRP A 31 16.45 -16.27 -4.59
N LEU A 32 15.48 -17.14 -4.30
CA LEU A 32 15.58 -18.18 -3.25
C LEU A 32 15.90 -19.57 -3.80
N GLY A 33 15.78 -19.78 -5.11
CA GLY A 33 15.72 -21.11 -5.70
C GLY A 33 14.34 -21.77 -5.55
N LYS A 34 14.05 -22.77 -6.38
CA LYS A 34 12.71 -23.36 -6.55
C LYS A 34 12.13 -23.96 -5.26
N GLU A 35 12.93 -24.70 -4.52
CA GLU A 35 12.47 -25.40 -3.30
C GLU A 35 12.12 -24.41 -2.18
N GLN A 36 13.01 -23.46 -1.88
CA GLN A 36 12.78 -22.44 -0.85
C GLN A 36 11.63 -21.50 -1.26
N ALA A 37 11.52 -21.16 -2.53
CA ALA A 37 10.41 -20.35 -3.05
C ALA A 37 9.06 -21.06 -2.82
N SER A 38 8.95 -22.34 -3.13
CA SER A 38 7.71 -23.12 -2.91
C SER A 38 7.32 -23.14 -1.43
N ARG A 39 8.28 -23.38 -0.55
CA ARG A 39 8.05 -23.35 0.91
C ARG A 39 7.61 -21.95 1.38
N PHE A 40 8.30 -20.91 0.95
CA PHE A 40 7.96 -19.53 1.29
C PHE A 40 6.53 -19.18 0.84
N MET A 41 6.14 -19.52 -0.40
CA MET A 41 4.80 -19.25 -0.92
C MET A 41 3.70 -19.91 -0.08
N GLN A 42 3.94 -21.15 0.36
CA GLN A 42 3.01 -21.86 1.21
C GLN A 42 2.91 -21.22 2.61
N GLU A 43 4.05 -20.88 3.21
CA GLU A 43 4.12 -20.20 4.52
C GLU A 43 3.45 -18.81 4.48
N ALA A 44 3.71 -18.02 3.44
CA ALA A 44 3.08 -16.71 3.27
C ALA A 44 1.57 -16.81 3.12
N ARG A 45 1.09 -17.81 2.37
CA ARG A 45 -0.34 -18.08 2.19
C ARG A 45 -1.02 -18.48 3.50
N GLN A 46 -0.39 -19.36 4.27
CA GLN A 46 -0.90 -19.75 5.60
C GLN A 46 -0.93 -18.55 6.55
N GLU A 47 0.15 -17.80 6.62
CA GLU A 47 0.22 -16.58 7.45
C GLU A 47 -0.88 -15.57 7.11
N TYR A 48 -1.16 -15.36 5.81
CA TYR A 48 -2.23 -14.47 5.39
C TYR A 48 -3.61 -14.98 5.83
N GLU A 49 -3.85 -16.27 5.73
CA GLU A 49 -5.10 -16.88 6.17
C GLU A 49 -5.34 -16.68 7.68
N GLU A 50 -4.27 -16.78 8.49
CA GLU A 50 -4.28 -16.56 9.94
C GLU A 50 -4.41 -15.07 10.31
N LEU A 51 -3.93 -14.16 9.44
CA LEU A 51 -4.04 -12.71 9.63
C LEU A 51 -5.45 -12.16 9.38
N ILE A 52 -6.22 -12.75 8.45
CA ILE A 52 -7.52 -12.23 8.04
C ILE A 52 -8.46 -11.94 9.22
N PRO A 53 -8.61 -12.80 10.25
CA PRO A 53 -9.45 -12.52 11.42
C PRO A 53 -8.98 -11.33 12.27
N ARG A 54 -7.70 -10.97 12.18
CA ARG A 54 -7.06 -9.90 12.98
C ARG A 54 -7.05 -8.55 12.27
N ILE A 55 -7.43 -8.50 10.99
CA ILE A 55 -7.50 -7.26 10.22
C ILE A 55 -8.53 -6.33 10.86
N PRO A 56 -8.15 -5.13 11.34
CA PRO A 56 -9.08 -4.22 12.00
C PRO A 56 -10.11 -3.67 11.02
N PHE A 57 -11.33 -3.49 11.50
CA PHE A 57 -12.39 -2.91 10.70
C PHE A 57 -12.23 -1.39 10.59
N ILE A 58 -12.00 -0.90 9.38
CA ILE A 58 -11.85 0.52 9.06
C ILE A 58 -13.08 1.10 8.30
N GLY A 59 -14.17 0.37 8.27
CA GLY A 59 -15.36 0.71 7.48
C GLY A 59 -15.38 0.06 6.10
N ASN A 60 -16.36 0.45 5.29
CA ASN A 60 -16.62 -0.18 3.98
C ASN A 60 -16.29 0.75 2.80
N ASN A 61 -15.43 1.77 2.99
CA ASN A 61 -15.04 2.64 1.87
C ASN A 61 -14.11 1.89 0.91
N PRO A 62 -14.51 1.64 -0.36
CA PRO A 62 -13.71 0.80 -1.28
C PRO A 62 -12.32 1.39 -1.57
N LEU A 63 -12.22 2.73 -1.66
CA LEU A 63 -10.95 3.41 -1.91
C LEU A 63 -9.98 3.20 -0.75
N LEU A 64 -10.42 3.39 0.50
CA LEU A 64 -9.54 3.20 1.66
C LEU A 64 -9.17 1.73 1.86
N LEU A 65 -10.10 0.82 1.60
CA LEU A 65 -9.84 -0.61 1.65
C LEU A 65 -8.82 -1.05 0.59
N SER A 66 -8.81 -0.41 -0.59
CA SER A 66 -7.79 -0.70 -1.62
C SER A 66 -6.38 -0.29 -1.22
N PHE A 67 -6.23 0.70 -0.33
CA PHE A 67 -4.93 1.09 0.25
C PHE A 67 -4.58 0.31 1.52
N PHE A 68 -5.57 -0.24 2.22
CA PHE A 68 -5.36 -0.92 3.49
C PHE A 68 -5.12 -2.42 3.36
N PHE A 69 -5.87 -3.12 2.50
CA PHE A 69 -5.69 -4.57 2.35
C PHE A 69 -4.31 -5.02 1.85
N PRO A 70 -3.58 -4.27 1.00
CA PRO A 70 -2.20 -4.60 0.68
C PRO A 70 -1.32 -4.82 1.89
N THR A 71 -1.44 -3.98 2.94
CA THR A 71 -0.67 -4.08 4.18
C THR A 71 -0.72 -5.47 4.80
N SER A 72 -1.92 -6.07 4.88
CA SER A 72 -2.09 -7.41 5.46
C SER A 72 -1.39 -8.50 4.62
N ARG A 73 -1.34 -8.36 3.30
CA ARG A 73 -0.61 -9.26 2.40
C ARG A 73 0.90 -9.10 2.54
N TYR A 74 1.36 -7.85 2.63
CA TYR A 74 2.78 -7.53 2.82
C TYR A 74 3.28 -8.02 4.17
N LEU A 75 2.47 -7.88 5.21
CA LEU A 75 2.78 -8.40 6.54
C LEU A 75 2.90 -9.94 6.54
N ALA A 76 2.02 -10.65 5.83
CA ALA A 76 2.11 -12.09 5.71
C ALA A 76 3.42 -12.55 5.02
N VAL A 77 3.79 -11.87 3.95
CA VAL A 77 5.06 -12.08 3.24
C VAL A 77 6.26 -11.80 4.14
N TYR A 78 6.24 -10.68 4.86
CA TYR A 78 7.30 -10.33 5.80
C TYR A 78 7.51 -11.39 6.87
N ARG A 79 6.44 -11.86 7.51
CA ARG A 79 6.52 -12.89 8.54
C ARG A 79 7.01 -14.23 8.03
N ALA A 80 6.59 -14.65 6.85
CA ALA A 80 7.10 -15.85 6.23
C ALA A 80 8.60 -15.76 5.95
N LEU A 81 9.09 -14.63 5.45
CA LEU A 81 10.52 -14.39 5.23
C LEU A 81 11.30 -14.30 6.56
N GLN A 82 10.74 -13.65 7.58
CA GLN A 82 11.33 -13.53 8.91
C GLN A 82 11.55 -14.91 9.56
N ARG A 83 10.59 -15.85 9.41
CA ARG A 83 10.77 -17.24 9.88
C ARG A 83 11.91 -17.97 9.17
N GLN A 84 12.23 -17.56 7.94
CA GLN A 84 13.38 -18.07 7.17
C GLN A 84 14.68 -17.32 7.44
N GLY A 85 14.72 -16.46 8.48
CA GLY A 85 15.89 -15.68 8.87
C GLY A 85 16.22 -14.50 7.94
N ARG A 86 15.27 -14.08 7.10
CA ARG A 86 15.45 -12.93 6.20
C ARG A 86 15.24 -11.63 6.92
N THR A 87 15.95 -10.59 6.48
CA THR A 87 15.88 -9.25 7.07
C THR A 87 14.64 -8.48 6.59
N VAL A 88 14.32 -7.39 7.26
CA VAL A 88 13.23 -6.49 6.84
C VAL A 88 13.53 -5.84 5.50
N GLU A 89 14.80 -5.57 5.18
CA GLU A 89 15.23 -5.01 3.89
C GLU A 89 14.97 -6.00 2.74
N GLU A 90 15.27 -7.28 2.95
CA GLU A 90 14.99 -8.33 1.97
C GLU A 90 13.48 -8.49 1.75
N ALA A 91 12.68 -8.51 2.82
CA ALA A 91 11.23 -8.53 2.73
C ALA A 91 10.70 -7.26 2.06
N GLY A 92 11.25 -6.11 2.39
CA GLY A 92 10.90 -4.82 1.83
C GLY A 92 11.10 -4.74 0.31
N ARG A 93 12.17 -5.37 -0.21
CA ARG A 93 12.38 -5.48 -1.67
C ARG A 93 11.26 -6.27 -2.34
N LEU A 94 10.84 -7.38 -1.74
CA LEU A 94 9.72 -8.17 -2.28
C LEU A 94 8.40 -7.40 -2.17
N VAL A 95 8.13 -6.71 -1.06
CA VAL A 95 6.95 -5.85 -0.88
C VAL A 95 6.89 -4.76 -1.94
N TYR A 96 8.02 -4.09 -2.22
CA TYR A 96 8.10 -3.08 -3.27
C TYR A 96 7.78 -3.64 -4.65
N LEU A 97 8.33 -4.82 -4.98
CA LEU A 97 8.01 -5.54 -6.21
C LEU A 97 6.53 -5.91 -6.28
N MET A 98 5.94 -6.40 -5.18
CA MET A 98 4.53 -6.75 -5.11
C MET A 98 3.64 -5.54 -5.40
N GLY A 99 3.94 -4.37 -4.83
CA GLY A 99 3.22 -3.12 -5.11
C GLY A 99 3.31 -2.72 -6.59
N ALA A 100 4.49 -2.86 -7.20
CA ALA A 100 4.67 -2.61 -8.63
C ALA A 100 3.86 -3.60 -9.49
N GLU A 101 3.83 -4.89 -9.14
CA GLU A 101 3.07 -5.92 -9.86
C GLU A 101 1.55 -5.73 -9.71
N GLU A 102 1.07 -5.28 -8.54
CA GLU A 102 -0.33 -4.91 -8.36
C GLU A 102 -0.73 -3.75 -9.28
N ALA A 103 0.10 -2.73 -9.39
CA ALA A 103 -0.14 -1.60 -10.28
C ALA A 103 -0.08 -1.99 -11.76
N ARG A 104 0.91 -2.83 -12.16
CA ARG A 104 1.02 -3.36 -13.54
C ARG A 104 -0.17 -4.21 -13.95
N ALA A 105 -0.78 -4.91 -12.98
CA ALA A 105 -1.95 -5.75 -13.22
C ALA A 105 -3.18 -4.98 -13.70
N ILE A 106 -3.22 -3.67 -13.51
CA ILE A 106 -4.33 -2.82 -13.99
C ILE A 106 -4.11 -2.57 -15.50
N PRO A 107 -5.06 -2.95 -16.38
CA PRO A 107 -4.94 -2.71 -17.81
C PRO A 107 -4.72 -1.24 -18.15
N TYR A 108 -3.96 -0.96 -19.21
CA TYR A 108 -3.59 0.41 -19.61
C TYR A 108 -4.80 1.35 -19.72
N LEU A 109 -5.86 0.93 -20.41
CA LEU A 109 -7.06 1.74 -20.57
C LEU A 109 -7.76 2.03 -19.23
N ALA A 110 -7.79 1.05 -18.34
CA ALA A 110 -8.34 1.24 -16.99
C ALA A 110 -7.50 2.23 -16.17
N ARG A 111 -6.15 2.18 -16.28
CA ARG A 111 -5.27 3.17 -15.63
C ARG A 111 -5.53 4.58 -16.14
N ARG A 112 -5.70 4.78 -17.45
CA ARG A 112 -6.04 6.10 -18.02
C ARG A 112 -7.39 6.62 -17.54
N LEU A 113 -8.40 5.73 -17.43
CA LEU A 113 -9.69 6.10 -16.86
C LEU A 113 -9.58 6.46 -15.37
N LEU A 114 -8.82 5.67 -14.61
CA LEU A 114 -8.58 5.95 -13.19
C LEU A 114 -7.85 7.28 -12.99
N GLU A 115 -6.84 7.59 -13.81
CA GLU A 115 -6.15 8.88 -13.80
C GLU A 115 -7.13 10.03 -14.02
N TYR A 116 -7.98 9.92 -15.07
CA TYR A 116 -8.99 10.93 -15.36
C TYR A 116 -9.95 11.15 -14.18
N LEU A 117 -10.44 10.04 -13.59
CA LEU A 117 -11.34 10.10 -12.44
C LEU A 117 -10.65 10.68 -11.20
N TRP A 118 -9.37 10.35 -10.97
CA TRP A 118 -8.55 10.81 -9.83
C TRP A 118 -8.46 12.34 -9.77
N PHE A 119 -8.38 13.01 -10.91
CA PHE A 119 -8.31 14.46 -11.00
C PHE A 119 -9.68 15.14 -11.24
N SER A 120 -10.78 14.36 -11.27
CA SER A 120 -12.11 14.92 -11.48
C SER A 120 -12.58 15.76 -10.29
N ARG A 121 -13.44 16.75 -10.58
CA ARG A 121 -14.08 17.58 -9.52
C ARG A 121 -14.89 16.73 -8.56
N LEU A 122 -15.60 15.71 -9.09
CA LEU A 122 -16.41 14.80 -8.27
C LEU A 122 -15.54 14.02 -7.27
N PHE A 123 -14.44 13.44 -7.73
CA PHE A 123 -13.52 12.70 -6.85
C PHE A 123 -12.97 13.61 -5.73
N ARG A 124 -12.52 14.83 -6.07
CA ARG A 124 -12.02 15.79 -5.07
C ARG A 124 -13.09 16.16 -4.03
N GLN A 125 -14.36 16.34 -4.46
CA GLN A 125 -15.46 16.59 -3.53
C GLN A 125 -15.74 15.39 -2.62
N LEU A 126 -15.71 14.17 -3.15
CA LEU A 126 -15.85 12.93 -2.35
C LEU A 126 -14.71 12.80 -1.35
N LEU A 127 -13.48 13.11 -1.77
CA LEU A 127 -12.30 13.09 -0.91
C LEU A 127 -12.38 14.14 0.21
N LYS A 128 -12.81 15.38 -0.08
CA LYS A 128 -13.10 16.40 0.94
C LYS A 128 -14.11 15.92 1.98
N ARG A 129 -15.23 15.36 1.50
CA ARG A 129 -16.27 14.78 2.40
C ARG A 129 -15.71 13.63 3.24
N ARG A 130 -14.86 12.79 2.66
CA ARG A 130 -14.22 11.69 3.38
C ARG A 130 -13.24 12.22 4.44
N ALA A 131 -12.44 13.23 4.12
CA ALA A 131 -11.54 13.88 5.05
C ALA A 131 -12.31 14.44 6.27
N THR A 132 -13.38 15.19 6.04
CA THR A 132 -14.25 15.70 7.13
C THR A 132 -14.85 14.57 7.98
N LYS A 133 -15.30 13.46 7.34
CA LYS A 133 -15.86 12.31 8.07
C LYS A 133 -14.81 11.59 8.90
N SER A 134 -13.55 11.52 8.44
CA SER A 134 -12.46 10.83 9.14
C SER A 134 -12.15 11.47 10.50
N GLN A 135 -12.36 12.80 10.63
CA GLN A 135 -12.14 13.52 11.89
C GLN A 135 -13.04 13.04 13.05
N ARG A 136 -14.13 12.33 12.74
CA ARG A 136 -15.00 11.72 13.76
C ARG A 136 -14.40 10.47 14.40
N ARG A 137 -13.31 9.93 13.86
CA ARG A 137 -12.60 8.72 14.37
C ARG A 137 -13.54 7.56 14.70
N ARG A 138 -14.55 7.33 13.85
CA ARG A 138 -15.59 6.33 14.09
C ARG A 138 -15.02 4.91 14.31
N TYR A 139 -13.95 4.60 13.58
CA TYR A 139 -13.24 3.34 13.69
C TYR A 139 -11.81 3.62 14.13
N PRO A 140 -11.36 3.09 15.31
CA PRO A 140 -10.03 3.39 15.85
C PRO A 140 -8.88 3.03 14.89
N GLY A 141 -9.05 1.96 14.10
CA GLY A 141 -8.06 1.51 13.10
C GLY A 141 -8.07 2.28 11.78
N ASP A 142 -9.02 3.21 11.56
CA ASP A 142 -9.16 3.91 10.27
C ASP A 142 -8.13 5.04 10.10
N PHE A 143 -8.01 5.50 8.86
CA PHE A 143 -7.26 6.71 8.50
C PHE A 143 -7.96 7.96 9.03
N VAL A 144 -7.16 8.92 9.52
CA VAL A 144 -7.61 10.30 9.76
C VAL A 144 -6.84 11.20 8.83
N MET A 145 -7.55 12.01 8.04
CA MET A 145 -6.93 12.80 6.99
C MET A 145 -7.54 14.20 6.87
N ASN A 146 -6.73 15.15 6.40
CA ASN A 146 -7.16 16.46 5.96
C ASN A 146 -7.03 16.56 4.45
N TYR A 147 -8.00 17.17 3.80
CA TYR A 147 -7.88 17.55 2.40
C TYR A 147 -7.11 18.87 2.30
N VAL A 148 -6.19 18.96 1.35
CA VAL A 148 -5.39 20.15 1.06
C VAL A 148 -5.79 20.66 -0.32
N GLU A 149 -6.23 21.92 -0.38
CA GLU A 149 -6.54 22.57 -1.66
C GLU A 149 -5.25 22.86 -2.41
N GLY A 150 -5.21 22.54 -3.70
CA GLY A 150 -4.06 22.84 -4.53
C GLY A 150 -4.05 24.29 -5.01
N ASP A 151 -2.88 24.82 -5.29
CA ASP A 151 -2.66 26.13 -5.89
C ASP A 151 -2.77 26.10 -7.44
N GLY A 152 -2.93 24.91 -8.02
CA GLY A 152 -2.98 24.69 -9.45
C GLY A 152 -1.62 24.83 -10.17
N ARG A 153 -0.57 25.27 -9.46
CA ARG A 153 0.81 25.42 -9.98
C ARG A 153 1.68 24.24 -9.53
N GLU A 154 1.91 24.10 -8.24
CA GLU A 154 2.75 23.02 -7.68
C GLU A 154 1.99 21.71 -7.62
N PHE A 155 0.73 21.73 -7.18
CA PHE A 155 -0.14 20.56 -7.14
C PHE A 155 -1.61 20.92 -7.33
N ASP A 156 -2.42 19.95 -7.75
CA ASP A 156 -3.85 20.15 -8.01
C ASP A 156 -4.71 19.96 -6.76
N TYR A 157 -4.30 19.04 -5.90
CA TYR A 157 -4.85 18.82 -4.54
C TYR A 157 -3.92 17.93 -3.73
N GLY A 158 -4.16 17.87 -2.43
CA GLY A 158 -3.38 17.03 -1.52
C GLY A 158 -4.23 16.38 -0.43
N VAL A 159 -3.60 15.47 0.28
CA VAL A 159 -4.12 14.84 1.50
C VAL A 159 -3.00 14.76 2.53
N ASP A 160 -3.27 15.29 3.71
CA ASP A 160 -2.43 15.07 4.87
C ASP A 160 -3.06 13.96 5.72
N TYR A 161 -2.41 12.80 5.80
CA TYR A 161 -2.82 11.75 6.75
C TYR A 161 -2.23 12.07 8.11
N ILE A 162 -3.13 12.29 9.09
CA ILE A 162 -2.76 12.56 10.49
C ILE A 162 -2.66 11.25 11.28
N GLU A 163 -3.43 10.25 10.87
CA GLU A 163 -3.34 8.89 11.37
C GLU A 163 -3.38 7.92 10.17
N CYS A 164 -2.47 6.95 10.16
CA CYS A 164 -2.37 5.96 9.10
C CYS A 164 -2.88 4.59 9.59
N ALA A 165 -3.90 4.04 8.93
CA ALA A 165 -4.45 2.72 9.26
C ALA A 165 -3.40 1.62 9.10
N ASN A 166 -2.54 1.74 8.08
CA ASN A 166 -1.47 0.78 7.79
C ASN A 166 -0.45 0.75 8.93
N CYS A 167 0.05 1.93 9.37
CA CYS A 167 0.98 2.01 10.50
C CYS A 167 0.34 1.51 11.80
N LYS A 168 -0.93 1.84 12.07
CA LYS A 168 -1.64 1.33 13.25
C LYS A 168 -1.72 -0.20 13.25
N PHE A 169 -2.04 -0.79 12.10
CA PHE A 169 -2.13 -2.24 11.97
C PHE A 169 -0.77 -2.90 12.11
N LEU A 170 0.26 -2.40 11.42
CA LEU A 170 1.63 -2.92 11.54
C LEU A 170 2.17 -2.78 12.97
N GLN A 171 1.88 -1.67 13.67
CA GLN A 171 2.26 -1.49 15.07
C GLN A 171 1.56 -2.50 15.99
N ALA A 172 0.25 -2.73 15.80
CA ALA A 172 -0.50 -3.71 16.57
C ALA A 172 -0.01 -5.15 16.36
N GLU A 173 0.60 -5.41 15.19
CA GLU A 173 1.18 -6.71 14.83
C GLU A 173 2.70 -6.77 15.06
N ASN A 174 3.30 -5.79 15.76
CA ASN A 174 4.75 -5.71 16.06
C ASN A 174 5.62 -5.80 14.79
N ALA A 175 5.25 -5.10 13.73
CA ALA A 175 5.92 -5.11 12.43
C ALA A 175 6.03 -3.70 11.81
N LEU A 176 6.12 -2.64 12.65
CA LEU A 176 6.13 -1.26 12.18
C LEU A 176 7.36 -0.95 11.30
N GLU A 177 8.45 -1.69 11.47
CA GLU A 177 9.67 -1.59 10.65
C GLU A 177 9.44 -1.91 9.16
N LEU A 178 8.32 -2.58 8.82
CA LEU A 178 7.92 -2.81 7.43
C LEU A 178 7.29 -1.56 6.78
N ALA A 179 6.75 -0.64 7.58
CA ALA A 179 5.96 0.49 7.08
C ALA A 179 6.70 1.39 6.07
N PRO A 180 7.99 1.72 6.20
CA PRO A 180 8.71 2.51 5.19
C PRO A 180 8.75 1.84 3.81
N TYR A 181 8.83 0.51 3.76
CA TYR A 181 8.84 -0.28 2.53
C TYR A 181 7.46 -0.35 1.87
N GLU A 182 6.41 -0.46 2.67
CA GLU A 182 5.04 -0.35 2.19
C GLU A 182 4.78 1.05 1.63
N CYS A 183 5.14 2.10 2.36
CA CYS A 183 5.04 3.48 1.89
C CYS A 183 5.80 3.73 0.59
N ALA A 184 6.92 3.03 0.35
CA ALA A 184 7.68 3.13 -0.90
C ALA A 184 6.88 2.62 -2.11
N THR A 185 5.90 1.73 -1.94
CA THR A 185 5.05 1.23 -3.04
C THR A 185 4.20 2.32 -3.70
N ASP A 186 3.98 3.45 -3.02
CA ASP A 186 3.32 4.62 -3.61
C ASP A 186 4.04 5.12 -4.86
N ARG A 187 5.36 4.92 -4.97
CA ARG A 187 6.16 5.37 -6.11
C ARG A 187 5.77 4.63 -7.39
N PRO A 188 5.93 3.30 -7.53
CA PRO A 188 5.54 2.58 -8.75
C PRO A 188 4.04 2.67 -9.03
N ILE A 189 3.19 2.74 -8.00
CA ILE A 189 1.75 2.93 -8.17
C ILE A 189 1.46 4.28 -8.81
N SER A 190 2.05 5.36 -8.29
CA SER A 190 1.87 6.72 -8.83
C SER A 190 2.40 6.88 -10.24
N GLU A 191 3.59 6.31 -10.53
CA GLU A 191 4.18 6.34 -11.86
C GLU A 191 3.31 5.64 -12.90
N LEU A 192 2.79 4.47 -12.57
CA LEU A 192 1.91 3.69 -13.46
C LEU A 192 0.50 4.27 -13.60
N ALA A 193 -0.02 4.89 -12.53
CA ALA A 193 -1.36 5.48 -12.52
C ALA A 193 -1.41 6.94 -12.96
N GLY A 194 -0.26 7.58 -13.24
CA GLY A 194 -0.19 8.97 -13.67
C GLY A 194 -0.59 9.99 -12.61
N TRP A 195 -0.36 9.67 -11.31
CA TRP A 195 -0.80 10.55 -10.22
C TRP A 195 0.08 11.78 -10.00
N GLY A 196 1.34 11.76 -10.49
CA GLY A 196 2.29 12.84 -10.25
C GLY A 196 2.44 13.15 -8.76
N LEU A 197 2.50 12.08 -7.93
CA LEU A 197 2.57 12.19 -6.48
C LEU A 197 3.91 12.75 -6.03
N THR A 198 3.87 13.81 -5.24
CA THR A 198 4.99 14.28 -4.43
C THR A 198 4.65 14.07 -2.95
N ARG A 199 5.58 13.48 -2.20
CA ARG A 199 5.48 13.27 -0.75
C ARG A 199 6.85 13.44 -0.14
N THR A 200 6.96 14.20 0.97
CA THR A 200 8.23 14.49 1.65
C THR A 200 8.29 13.93 3.06
N MET A 201 7.15 13.58 3.64
CA MET A 201 7.02 13.12 5.02
C MET A 201 6.11 11.89 5.10
N THR A 202 6.43 10.96 6.00
CA THR A 202 5.53 9.86 6.39
C THR A 202 5.50 9.63 7.89
N ILE A 203 4.34 9.18 8.39
CA ILE A 203 4.19 8.71 9.77
C ILE A 203 5.10 7.51 10.03
N ALA A 204 5.33 6.67 9.03
CA ALA A 204 6.25 5.53 9.10
C ALA A 204 7.70 5.92 9.39
N GLU A 205 8.11 7.13 9.02
CA GLU A 205 9.44 7.70 9.26
C GLU A 205 9.48 8.58 10.52
N GLY A 206 8.39 8.61 11.30
CA GLY A 206 8.31 9.37 12.55
C GLY A 206 7.84 10.82 12.39
N PHE A 207 7.42 11.24 11.20
CA PHE A 207 6.82 12.56 11.00
C PHE A 207 5.38 12.62 11.55
N PRO A 208 4.86 13.80 11.91
CA PRO A 208 3.52 13.95 12.48
C PRO A 208 2.39 13.69 11.47
N ARG A 209 2.71 13.58 10.19
CA ARG A 209 1.76 13.32 9.11
C ARG A 209 2.45 12.75 7.88
N CYS A 210 1.64 12.21 6.93
CA CYS A 210 2.08 11.98 5.57
C CYS A 210 1.51 13.08 4.67
N ASP A 211 2.33 13.73 3.84
CA ASP A 211 1.98 14.87 3.00
C ASP A 211 1.84 14.49 1.53
N PHE A 212 0.71 13.98 1.13
CA PHE A 212 0.44 13.61 -0.27
C PHE A 212 0.04 14.82 -1.10
N ARG A 213 0.75 15.08 -2.21
CA ARG A 213 0.43 16.15 -3.19
C ARG A 213 0.35 15.54 -4.59
N PHE A 214 -0.77 15.75 -5.25
CA PHE A 214 -1.08 15.17 -6.56
C PHE A 214 -1.08 16.24 -7.64
N LYS A 215 -0.37 15.97 -8.75
CA LYS A 215 -0.28 16.87 -9.91
C LYS A 215 -0.53 16.12 -11.20
N LYS A 216 -1.60 16.46 -11.92
CA LYS A 216 -1.89 15.84 -13.22
C LYS A 216 -0.75 16.09 -14.20
N GLY A 217 -0.21 15.01 -14.78
CA GLY A 217 0.94 15.10 -15.69
C GLY A 217 2.26 15.47 -14.99
N GLY A 218 2.28 15.56 -13.66
CA GLY A 218 3.49 15.82 -12.87
C GLY A 218 4.38 14.58 -12.75
N LYS A 219 5.64 14.80 -12.36
CA LYS A 219 6.58 13.72 -12.04
C LYS A 219 6.28 13.19 -10.64
N THR A 220 6.40 11.86 -10.47
CA THR A 220 6.34 11.23 -9.14
C THR A 220 7.65 11.51 -8.39
N ARG A 221 7.53 11.98 -7.13
CA ARG A 221 8.64 12.24 -6.21
C ARG A 221 8.29 11.66 -4.85
N VAL A 222 8.55 10.37 -4.68
CA VAL A 222 8.31 9.62 -3.45
C VAL A 222 9.63 9.06 -2.98
N PRO A 223 10.14 9.44 -1.80
CA PRO A 223 11.33 8.86 -1.20
C PRO A 223 11.16 7.35 -1.01
N ILE A 224 12.23 6.61 -1.22
CA ILE A 224 12.29 5.17 -0.98
C ILE A 224 13.46 4.87 -0.04
N PRO A 225 13.37 3.83 0.81
CA PRO A 225 14.48 3.39 1.65
C PRO A 225 15.76 3.15 0.84
N PRO A 226 16.95 3.44 1.41
CA PRO A 226 18.23 3.27 0.70
C PRO A 226 18.44 1.86 0.16
N SER A 227 17.98 0.83 0.88
CA SER A 227 18.06 -0.58 0.49
C SER A 227 17.27 -0.91 -0.80
N LEU A 228 16.33 -0.06 -1.21
CA LEU A 228 15.57 -0.18 -2.45
C LEU A 228 16.22 0.56 -3.63
N GLN A 229 17.10 1.54 -3.37
CA GLN A 229 17.72 2.36 -4.42
C GLN A 229 18.64 1.55 -5.36
N ALA A 230 19.15 0.41 -4.89
CA ALA A 230 20.00 -0.48 -5.68
C ALA A 230 19.21 -1.43 -6.60
N LEU A 231 17.87 -1.37 -6.64
CA LEU A 231 17.07 -2.22 -7.50
C LEU A 231 17.00 -1.63 -8.92
N PRO A 232 17.11 -2.47 -10.00
CA PRO A 232 16.92 -2.01 -11.36
C PRO A 232 15.55 -1.31 -11.52
N GLY A 233 15.53 -0.11 -12.13
CA GLY A 233 14.30 0.68 -12.34
C GLY A 233 13.91 1.59 -11.18
N THR A 234 14.72 1.70 -10.12
CA THR A 234 14.51 2.68 -9.03
C THR A 234 15.28 3.98 -9.25
N GLU A 235 16.11 4.06 -10.29
CA GLU A 235 16.82 5.29 -10.64
C GLU A 235 15.81 6.39 -10.99
N SER A 236 15.98 7.53 -10.35
CA SER A 236 15.19 8.74 -10.60
C SER A 236 15.44 9.24 -12.02
N ALA A 237 14.41 9.19 -12.86
CA ALA A 237 14.40 9.94 -14.12
C ALA A 237 14.21 11.44 -13.84
#